data_c06fafe584a4bda57f54b6c48fa5c9bf
#
_entry.id   c06fafe584a4bda57f54b6c48fa5c9bf
#
_cell.length_a   1.000
_cell.length_b   1.000
_cell.length_c   1.000
_cell.angle_alpha   90.00
_cell.angle_beta   90.00
_cell.angle_gamma   90.00
#
_symmetry.space_group_name_H-M   'P 1'
#
loop_
_entity.id
_entity.type
_entity.pdbx_description
1 polymer ?
#
loop_
_entity_poly.entity_id
_entity_poly.type
_entity_poly.pdbx_seq_one_letter_code
_entity_poly.pdbx_strand_id
1 'polypeptide(L)'
;IGFNNPATVTIADSEQYTKEKVKEKLAQIEKAGYNEAQYTSGSWEALQAAIKDAKAVMEKTNAGAQDYAEACTKLEAALNSLTKRSTYTDEDRFIMPRLKGRTKQLEAEHFILDKGTSENGKHVRLVADDKASNGQKVGWFEKGNIIKVPFHADKAGTYTFKATYQSGRLASGKQPNSLNWSGKNVTAGSKADIYGTESNGTKYETLEFDVEITAAGDGELIFTADDKGSPNLDKFEVTAKEVPMEKYTITSSVAEGEQGTISPLGAVEVEEGSSKEFEMKPNEGYAVKDVVVDGKSVGSRTKYTFEEVLANGHTITATFEKEMYAEDNRFEFPVDGNAKTLEAERL
;
A
#
# COMPACT_ATOMS: atom_id res chain seq x y z
N ILE A 1 -12.59 -38.29 -47.12
CA ILE A 1 -13.62 -37.71 -46.23
C ILE A 1 -13.32 -38.26 -44.86
N GLY A 2 -12.54 -37.49 -44.08
CA GLY A 2 -12.18 -37.81 -42.69
C GLY A 2 -13.16 -37.10 -41.74
N PHE A 3 -13.91 -37.87 -40.99
CA PHE A 3 -14.71 -37.36 -39.89
C PHE A 3 -13.77 -37.07 -38.69
N ASN A 4 -13.64 -35.82 -38.30
CA ASN A 4 -13.07 -35.45 -37.03
C ASN A 4 -14.01 -36.00 -35.93
N ASN A 5 -13.54 -37.01 -35.22
CA ASN A 5 -14.22 -37.57 -34.07
C ASN A 5 -14.03 -36.56 -32.91
N PRO A 6 -15.09 -36.00 -32.29
CA PRO A 6 -14.94 -35.19 -31.08
C PRO A 6 -14.34 -36.12 -30.02
N ALA A 7 -13.31 -35.60 -29.31
CA ALA A 7 -12.67 -36.31 -28.21
C ALA A 7 -13.75 -36.73 -27.20
N THR A 8 -13.97 -38.02 -27.11
CA THR A 8 -14.90 -38.59 -26.12
C THR A 8 -14.19 -38.56 -24.78
N VAL A 9 -14.65 -37.71 -23.85
CA VAL A 9 -14.21 -37.74 -22.45
C VAL A 9 -14.64 -39.09 -21.89
N THR A 10 -13.68 -39.91 -21.46
CA THR A 10 -13.94 -41.22 -20.88
C THR A 10 -14.61 -41.10 -19.50
N ILE A 11 -15.51 -42.03 -19.19
CA ILE A 11 -16.32 -42.05 -17.93
C ILE A 11 -15.45 -41.97 -16.69
N ALA A 12 -14.19 -42.41 -16.71
CA ALA A 12 -13.24 -42.30 -15.61
C ALA A 12 -12.87 -40.84 -15.23
N ASP A 13 -12.93 -39.90 -16.18
CA ASP A 13 -12.62 -38.50 -15.94
C ASP A 13 -13.85 -37.69 -15.42
N SER A 14 -15.07 -38.24 -15.57
CA SER A 14 -16.32 -37.55 -15.21
C SER A 14 -16.59 -37.56 -13.70
N GLU A 15 -16.09 -38.53 -12.95
CA GLU A 15 -16.25 -38.62 -11.50
C GLU A 15 -15.42 -37.53 -10.75
N GLN A 16 -14.43 -36.92 -11.43
CA GLN A 16 -13.59 -35.89 -10.85
C GLN A 16 -14.25 -34.50 -10.84
N TYR A 17 -15.30 -34.28 -11.63
CA TYR A 17 -15.96 -32.98 -11.78
C TYR A 17 -17.36 -32.99 -11.17
N THR A 18 -17.50 -32.28 -10.04
CA THR A 18 -18.73 -32.14 -9.28
C THR A 18 -19.18 -30.69 -9.22
N LYS A 19 -20.43 -30.46 -8.83
CA LYS A 19 -20.97 -29.14 -8.55
C LYS A 19 -20.10 -28.38 -7.54
N GLU A 20 -19.57 -29.08 -6.53
CA GLU A 20 -18.69 -28.53 -5.49
C GLU A 20 -17.36 -28.01 -6.11
N LYS A 21 -16.81 -28.73 -7.08
CA LYS A 21 -15.58 -28.32 -7.76
C LYS A 21 -15.74 -27.01 -8.54
N VAL A 22 -16.88 -26.83 -9.22
CA VAL A 22 -17.22 -25.57 -9.91
C VAL A 22 -17.35 -24.44 -8.90
N LYS A 23 -18.02 -24.69 -7.77
CA LYS A 23 -18.21 -23.73 -6.69
C LYS A 23 -16.88 -23.28 -6.07
N GLU A 24 -15.98 -24.23 -5.81
CA GLU A 24 -14.63 -23.95 -5.30
C GLU A 24 -13.84 -23.06 -6.28
N LYS A 25 -13.88 -23.37 -7.59
CA LYS A 25 -13.20 -22.55 -8.61
C LYS A 25 -13.76 -21.13 -8.69
N LEU A 26 -15.08 -20.98 -8.65
CA LEU A 26 -15.72 -19.65 -8.63
C LEU A 26 -15.31 -18.85 -7.38
N ALA A 27 -15.28 -19.50 -6.21
CA ALA A 27 -14.84 -18.87 -4.97
C ALA A 27 -13.34 -18.48 -5.00
N GLN A 28 -12.49 -19.30 -5.61
CA GLN A 28 -11.08 -18.97 -5.83
C GLN A 28 -10.91 -17.75 -6.74
N ILE A 29 -11.69 -17.67 -7.84
CA ILE A 29 -11.67 -16.51 -8.75
C ILE A 29 -12.12 -15.24 -8.04
N GLU A 30 -13.19 -15.31 -7.24
CA GLU A 30 -13.71 -14.19 -6.47
C GLU A 30 -12.69 -13.73 -5.42
N LYS A 31 -12.09 -14.66 -4.68
CA LYS A 31 -11.04 -14.39 -3.68
C LYS A 31 -9.78 -13.77 -4.32
N ALA A 32 -9.45 -14.14 -5.56
CA ALA A 32 -8.29 -13.60 -6.28
C ALA A 32 -8.44 -12.12 -6.66
N GLY A 33 -9.66 -11.56 -6.62
CA GLY A 33 -9.89 -10.13 -6.81
C GLY A 33 -9.48 -9.58 -8.17
N TYR A 34 -9.61 -10.37 -9.25
CA TYR A 34 -9.28 -9.90 -10.60
C TYR A 34 -10.04 -8.63 -10.96
N ASN A 35 -9.35 -7.63 -11.49
CA ASN A 35 -9.89 -6.33 -11.86
C ASN A 35 -9.83 -6.13 -13.39
N GLU A 36 -10.94 -5.75 -14.02
CA GLU A 36 -11.07 -5.49 -15.45
C GLU A 36 -10.00 -4.53 -15.99
N ALA A 37 -9.70 -3.46 -15.23
CA ALA A 37 -8.71 -2.45 -15.64
C ALA A 37 -7.32 -3.03 -15.91
N GLN A 38 -6.96 -4.13 -15.27
CA GLN A 38 -5.66 -4.78 -15.37
C GLN A 38 -5.50 -5.70 -16.59
N TYR A 39 -6.59 -6.05 -17.29
CA TYR A 39 -6.56 -7.06 -18.35
C TYR A 39 -7.04 -6.50 -19.69
N THR A 40 -6.65 -7.13 -20.79
CA THR A 40 -7.19 -6.79 -22.10
C THR A 40 -8.69 -7.12 -22.14
N SER A 41 -9.51 -6.26 -22.77
CA SER A 41 -10.95 -6.44 -22.81
C SER A 41 -11.37 -7.83 -23.30
N GLY A 42 -10.75 -8.34 -24.37
CA GLY A 42 -11.05 -9.66 -24.90
C GLY A 42 -10.78 -10.80 -23.91
N SER A 43 -9.66 -10.75 -23.15
CA SER A 43 -9.36 -11.79 -22.15
C SER A 43 -10.24 -11.67 -20.91
N TRP A 44 -10.60 -10.44 -20.52
CA TRP A 44 -11.52 -10.18 -19.43
C TRP A 44 -12.94 -10.64 -19.75
N GLU A 45 -13.46 -10.29 -20.94
CA GLU A 45 -14.75 -10.72 -21.42
C GLU A 45 -14.86 -12.25 -21.50
N ALA A 46 -13.80 -12.92 -21.95
CA ALA A 46 -13.75 -14.38 -21.97
C ALA A 46 -13.85 -14.99 -20.55
N LEU A 47 -13.18 -14.38 -19.55
CA LEU A 47 -13.29 -14.81 -18.16
C LEU A 47 -14.72 -14.57 -17.61
N GLN A 48 -15.29 -13.39 -17.87
CA GLN A 48 -16.66 -13.09 -17.43
C GLN A 48 -17.70 -14.00 -18.07
N ALA A 49 -17.52 -14.35 -19.34
CA ALA A 49 -18.38 -15.33 -20.04
C ALA A 49 -18.28 -16.71 -19.39
N ALA A 50 -17.06 -17.18 -19.11
CA ALA A 50 -16.83 -18.48 -18.46
C ALA A 50 -17.43 -18.52 -17.05
N ILE A 51 -17.31 -17.43 -16.26
CA ILE A 51 -17.95 -17.29 -14.94
C ILE A 51 -19.48 -17.35 -15.06
N LYS A 52 -20.05 -16.64 -16.02
CA LYS A 52 -21.51 -16.64 -16.28
C LYS A 52 -22.01 -18.03 -16.65
N ASP A 53 -21.32 -18.71 -17.56
CA ASP A 53 -21.64 -20.09 -17.98
C ASP A 53 -21.57 -21.05 -16.78
N ALA A 54 -20.51 -20.98 -15.99
CA ALA A 54 -20.34 -21.82 -14.80
C ALA A 54 -21.46 -21.60 -13.76
N LYS A 55 -21.86 -20.35 -13.51
CA LYS A 55 -23.02 -20.03 -12.64
C LYS A 55 -24.31 -20.58 -13.19
N ALA A 56 -24.55 -20.48 -14.50
CA ALA A 56 -25.74 -21.06 -15.15
C ALA A 56 -25.80 -22.58 -15.04
N VAL A 57 -24.65 -23.26 -15.19
CA VAL A 57 -24.57 -24.71 -14.96
C VAL A 57 -24.90 -25.09 -13.53
N MET A 58 -24.49 -24.31 -12.55
CA MET A 58 -24.79 -24.55 -11.14
C MET A 58 -26.29 -24.39 -10.78
N GLU A 59 -27.01 -23.58 -11.53
CA GLU A 59 -28.46 -23.34 -11.37
C GLU A 59 -29.31 -24.36 -12.15
N LYS A 60 -28.71 -25.10 -13.09
CA LYS A 60 -29.40 -26.08 -13.93
C LYS A 60 -29.86 -27.29 -13.09
N THR A 61 -31.17 -27.60 -13.12
CA THR A 61 -31.78 -28.65 -12.32
C THR A 61 -31.24 -30.05 -12.61
N ASN A 62 -30.86 -30.31 -13.88
CA ASN A 62 -30.39 -31.61 -14.36
C ASN A 62 -28.96 -31.56 -14.91
N ALA A 63 -28.08 -30.73 -14.31
CA ALA A 63 -26.68 -30.70 -14.69
C ALA A 63 -25.99 -32.03 -14.31
N GLY A 64 -25.32 -32.64 -15.29
CA GLY A 64 -24.53 -33.85 -15.10
C GLY A 64 -23.04 -33.59 -14.93
N ALA A 65 -22.26 -34.66 -14.67
CA ALA A 65 -20.81 -34.56 -14.53
C ALA A 65 -20.14 -33.92 -15.74
N GLN A 66 -20.65 -34.15 -16.95
CA GLN A 66 -20.16 -33.55 -18.18
C GLN A 66 -20.34 -32.01 -18.19
N ASP A 67 -21.50 -31.49 -17.75
CA ASP A 67 -21.74 -30.06 -17.66
C ASP A 67 -20.74 -29.39 -16.70
N TYR A 68 -20.45 -30.04 -15.56
CA TYR A 68 -19.48 -29.53 -14.58
C TYR A 68 -18.05 -29.59 -15.10
N ALA A 69 -17.68 -30.64 -15.84
CA ALA A 69 -16.36 -30.78 -16.46
C ALA A 69 -16.11 -29.66 -17.48
N GLU A 70 -17.11 -29.40 -18.36
CA GLU A 70 -17.05 -28.33 -19.36
C GLU A 70 -16.94 -26.95 -18.70
N ALA A 71 -17.71 -26.69 -17.64
CA ALA A 71 -17.64 -25.44 -16.88
C ALA A 71 -16.25 -25.22 -16.26
N CYS A 72 -15.68 -26.25 -15.61
CA CYS A 72 -14.33 -26.20 -15.05
C CYS A 72 -13.27 -25.95 -16.12
N THR A 73 -13.34 -26.66 -17.25
CA THR A 73 -12.39 -26.51 -18.36
C THR A 73 -12.45 -25.11 -18.97
N LYS A 74 -13.65 -24.56 -19.17
CA LYS A 74 -13.84 -23.18 -19.66
C LYS A 74 -13.25 -22.16 -18.69
N LEU A 75 -13.51 -22.29 -17.38
CA LEU A 75 -12.93 -21.41 -16.37
C LEU A 75 -11.40 -21.46 -16.37
N GLU A 76 -10.82 -22.66 -16.45
CA GLU A 76 -9.38 -22.85 -16.52
C GLU A 76 -8.78 -22.24 -17.81
N ALA A 77 -9.40 -22.50 -18.95
CA ALA A 77 -8.96 -21.95 -20.23
C ALA A 77 -9.01 -20.41 -20.22
N ALA A 78 -10.08 -19.82 -19.68
CA ALA A 78 -10.23 -18.38 -19.58
C ALA A 78 -9.20 -17.77 -18.62
N LEU A 79 -8.95 -18.38 -17.46
CA LEU A 79 -7.90 -17.95 -16.53
C LEU A 79 -6.50 -18.04 -17.14
N ASN A 80 -6.20 -19.13 -17.86
CA ASN A 80 -4.90 -19.32 -18.51
C ASN A 80 -4.69 -18.38 -19.70
N SER A 81 -5.77 -17.88 -20.32
CA SER A 81 -5.73 -16.92 -21.43
C SER A 81 -5.82 -15.47 -20.95
N LEU A 82 -6.00 -15.24 -19.65
CA LEU A 82 -6.13 -13.91 -19.11
C LEU A 82 -4.85 -13.10 -19.36
N THR A 83 -4.95 -12.06 -20.19
CA THR A 83 -3.80 -11.28 -20.66
C THR A 83 -3.85 -9.90 -20.07
N LYS A 84 -2.84 -9.56 -19.25
CA LYS A 84 -2.73 -8.20 -18.69
C LYS A 84 -2.51 -7.16 -19.79
N ARG A 85 -3.06 -5.97 -19.59
CA ARG A 85 -2.87 -4.84 -20.52
C ARG A 85 -1.39 -4.47 -20.58
N SER A 86 -0.94 -4.11 -21.76
CA SER A 86 0.42 -3.59 -21.95
C SER A 86 0.54 -2.09 -21.64
N THR A 87 -0.59 -1.40 -21.51
CA THR A 87 -0.67 0.02 -21.10
C THR A 87 -1.32 0.09 -19.74
N TYR A 88 -0.64 0.75 -18.82
CA TYR A 88 -1.11 0.99 -17.46
C TYR A 88 -2.13 2.12 -17.43
N THR A 89 -3.17 1.98 -16.64
CA THR A 89 -3.98 3.11 -16.20
C THR A 89 -3.32 3.77 -15.00
N ASP A 90 -3.71 5.00 -14.66
CA ASP A 90 -3.20 5.68 -13.47
C ASP A 90 -3.50 4.91 -12.18
N GLU A 91 -4.57 4.09 -12.17
CA GLU A 91 -4.96 3.24 -11.05
C GLU A 91 -4.05 2.01 -10.84
N ASP A 92 -3.32 1.58 -11.88
CA ASP A 92 -2.42 0.43 -11.81
C ASP A 92 -1.03 0.78 -11.24
N ARG A 93 -0.75 2.07 -11.03
CA ARG A 93 0.56 2.52 -10.57
C ARG A 93 0.73 2.36 -9.08
N PHE A 94 1.84 1.80 -8.69
CA PHE A 94 2.26 1.84 -7.30
C PHE A 94 2.72 3.26 -6.93
N ILE A 95 2.03 3.88 -5.98
CA ILE A 95 2.42 5.21 -5.50
C ILE A 95 3.52 5.05 -4.46
N MET A 96 4.74 5.44 -4.82
CA MET A 96 5.91 5.39 -3.93
C MET A 96 5.65 6.19 -2.64
N PRO A 97 6.21 5.79 -1.49
CA PRO A 97 6.11 6.60 -0.27
C PRO A 97 6.83 7.93 -0.46
N ARG A 98 6.14 9.04 -0.18
CA ARG A 98 6.65 10.39 -0.42
C ARG A 98 7.61 10.89 0.66
N LEU A 99 7.33 10.52 1.92
CA LEU A 99 8.05 11.04 3.08
C LEU A 99 9.13 10.07 3.54
N LYS A 100 10.31 10.59 3.85
CA LYS A 100 11.43 9.82 4.40
C LYS A 100 11.00 8.95 5.59
N GLY A 101 11.37 7.67 5.56
CA GLY A 101 11.01 6.68 6.58
C GLY A 101 9.60 6.11 6.47
N ARG A 102 8.75 6.62 5.57
CA ARG A 102 7.42 6.04 5.33
C ARG A 102 7.52 4.82 4.43
N THR A 103 6.70 3.82 4.74
CA THR A 103 6.66 2.53 4.03
C THR A 103 5.27 2.31 3.42
N LYS A 104 5.24 1.77 2.21
CA LYS A 104 4.05 1.24 1.55
C LYS A 104 4.28 -0.19 1.12
N GLN A 105 3.21 -0.98 1.10
CA GLN A 105 3.23 -2.38 0.69
C GLN A 105 2.78 -2.52 -0.77
N LEU A 106 3.48 -3.36 -1.51
CA LEU A 106 3.20 -3.70 -2.90
C LEU A 106 3.13 -5.23 -3.00
N GLU A 107 1.93 -5.75 -3.15
CA GLU A 107 1.65 -7.18 -3.26
C GLU A 107 1.96 -7.73 -4.66
N ALA A 108 2.32 -8.99 -4.73
CA ALA A 108 2.68 -9.67 -5.98
C ALA A 108 1.55 -9.69 -7.01
N GLU A 109 0.30 -9.64 -6.57
CA GLU A 109 -0.88 -9.60 -7.44
C GLU A 109 -0.96 -8.32 -8.30
N HIS A 110 -0.30 -7.25 -7.85
CA HIS A 110 -0.21 -5.99 -8.60
C HIS A 110 0.93 -5.98 -9.62
N PHE A 111 1.77 -7.02 -9.65
CA PHE A 111 2.84 -7.11 -10.64
C PHE A 111 2.28 -7.47 -12.02
N ILE A 112 2.83 -6.84 -13.04
CA ILE A 112 2.55 -7.19 -14.41
C ILE A 112 3.56 -8.25 -14.85
N LEU A 113 3.05 -9.43 -15.11
CA LEU A 113 3.85 -10.59 -15.43
C LEU A 113 3.95 -10.74 -16.95
N ASP A 114 5.13 -10.43 -17.50
CA ASP A 114 5.41 -10.62 -18.93
C ASP A 114 6.11 -11.97 -19.10
N LYS A 115 5.46 -12.85 -19.85
CA LYS A 115 5.90 -14.25 -19.99
C LYS A 115 7.19 -14.40 -20.77
N GLY A 116 7.62 -13.38 -21.53
CA GLY A 116 8.85 -13.43 -22.32
C GLY A 116 9.06 -14.73 -23.10
N THR A 117 10.26 -14.94 -23.58
CA THR A 117 10.71 -16.21 -24.19
C THR A 117 11.48 -17.01 -23.14
N SER A 118 10.77 -17.79 -22.31
CA SER A 118 11.43 -18.72 -21.39
C SER A 118 12.06 -19.88 -22.14
N GLU A 119 13.36 -20.09 -21.98
CA GLU A 119 14.12 -21.20 -22.60
C GLU A 119 13.57 -22.58 -22.22
N ASN A 120 12.87 -22.72 -21.10
CA ASN A 120 12.37 -23.98 -20.55
C ASN A 120 10.85 -24.16 -20.65
N GLY A 121 10.13 -23.29 -21.38
CA GLY A 121 8.67 -23.29 -21.46
C GLY A 121 7.95 -22.97 -20.15
N LYS A 122 8.69 -22.60 -19.11
CA LYS A 122 8.13 -22.16 -17.81
C LYS A 122 7.94 -20.66 -17.83
N HIS A 123 6.74 -20.23 -17.50
CA HIS A 123 6.38 -18.81 -17.50
C HIS A 123 6.07 -18.32 -16.11
N VAL A 124 6.53 -17.11 -15.82
CA VAL A 124 6.18 -16.38 -14.60
C VAL A 124 4.66 -16.28 -14.48
N ARG A 125 4.14 -16.56 -13.29
CA ARG A 125 2.71 -16.55 -13.01
C ARG A 125 2.43 -16.37 -11.53
N LEU A 126 1.21 -15.93 -11.19
CA LEU A 126 0.70 -16.02 -9.81
C LEU A 126 0.41 -17.49 -9.49
N VAL A 127 0.82 -17.88 -8.30
CA VAL A 127 0.64 -19.23 -7.73
C VAL A 127 -0.04 -19.09 -6.39
N ALA A 128 -1.13 -19.82 -6.18
CA ALA A 128 -1.80 -19.86 -4.89
C ALA A 128 -0.86 -20.44 -3.82
N ASP A 129 -0.77 -19.74 -2.69
CA ASP A 129 -0.01 -20.14 -1.52
C ASP A 129 -0.70 -19.58 -0.26
N ASP A 130 -1.20 -20.45 0.60
CA ASP A 130 -1.93 -20.09 1.82
C ASP A 130 -1.06 -19.37 2.86
N LYS A 131 0.26 -19.38 2.69
CA LYS A 131 1.23 -18.70 3.55
C LYS A 131 1.66 -17.34 2.99
N ALA A 132 1.32 -17.02 1.75
CA ALA A 132 1.54 -15.71 1.16
C ALA A 132 0.59 -14.68 1.77
N SER A 133 0.99 -13.40 1.79
CA SER A 133 0.23 -12.31 2.45
C SER A 133 -1.21 -12.18 1.97
N ASN A 134 -1.45 -12.33 0.65
CA ASN A 134 -2.78 -12.32 0.03
C ASN A 134 -3.18 -13.68 -0.58
N GLY A 135 -2.55 -14.76 -0.13
CA GLY A 135 -2.82 -16.10 -0.62
C GLY A 135 -2.25 -16.42 -2.00
N GLN A 136 -1.42 -15.54 -2.55
CA GLN A 136 -0.76 -15.72 -3.85
C GLN A 136 0.68 -15.20 -3.81
N LYS A 137 1.53 -15.79 -4.65
CA LYS A 137 2.90 -15.34 -4.88
C LYS A 137 3.24 -15.41 -6.36
N VAL A 138 4.25 -14.67 -6.79
CA VAL A 138 4.88 -14.88 -8.10
C VAL A 138 5.78 -16.10 -8.03
N GLY A 139 5.52 -17.06 -8.89
CA GLY A 139 6.34 -18.24 -9.07
C GLY A 139 6.83 -18.40 -10.51
N TRP A 140 7.79 -19.31 -10.72
CA TRP A 140 8.36 -19.63 -12.03
C TRP A 140 9.04 -18.44 -12.70
N PHE A 141 9.68 -17.59 -11.91
CA PHE A 141 10.43 -16.45 -12.42
C PHE A 141 11.81 -16.90 -12.87
N GLU A 142 11.87 -17.42 -14.09
CA GLU A 142 13.03 -17.98 -14.75
C GLU A 142 13.60 -16.99 -15.77
N LYS A 143 14.83 -17.25 -16.27
CA LYS A 143 15.46 -16.45 -17.33
C LYS A 143 14.53 -16.20 -18.51
N GLY A 144 14.49 -14.97 -18.98
CA GLY A 144 13.64 -14.52 -20.08
C GLY A 144 12.23 -14.09 -19.67
N ASN A 145 11.83 -14.29 -18.41
CA ASN A 145 10.60 -13.72 -17.87
C ASN A 145 10.85 -12.33 -17.27
N ILE A 146 9.83 -11.49 -17.27
CA ILE A 146 9.89 -10.11 -16.80
C ILE A 146 8.72 -9.84 -15.85
N ILE A 147 9.03 -9.15 -14.76
CA ILE A 147 8.02 -8.57 -13.87
C ILE A 147 8.12 -7.06 -14.02
N LYS A 148 7.00 -6.39 -14.30
CA LYS A 148 6.92 -4.93 -14.39
C LYS A 148 6.09 -4.37 -13.27
N VAL A 149 6.59 -3.29 -12.68
CA VAL A 149 5.92 -2.50 -11.65
C VAL A 149 5.89 -1.05 -12.12
N PRO A 150 4.79 -0.62 -12.73
CA PRO A 150 4.60 0.81 -13.00
C PRO A 150 4.45 1.56 -11.68
N PHE A 151 5.08 2.71 -11.58
CA PHE A 151 5.00 3.51 -10.36
C PHE A 151 4.84 5.00 -10.64
N HIS A 152 4.38 5.73 -9.62
CA HIS A 152 4.50 7.18 -9.53
C HIS A 152 5.32 7.52 -8.29
N ALA A 153 6.35 8.35 -8.45
CA ALA A 153 7.16 8.86 -7.37
C ALA A 153 7.07 10.39 -7.34
N ASP A 154 6.59 10.96 -6.24
CA ASP A 154 6.59 12.42 -6.06
C ASP A 154 8.01 12.99 -6.00
N LYS A 155 8.99 12.17 -5.64
CA LYS A 155 10.39 12.55 -5.43
C LYS A 155 11.35 11.54 -6.03
N ALA A 156 12.41 12.04 -6.65
CA ALA A 156 13.61 11.25 -6.92
C ALA A 156 14.34 10.93 -5.61
N GLY A 157 15.11 9.85 -5.59
CA GLY A 157 15.91 9.46 -4.44
C GLY A 157 15.99 7.94 -4.25
N THR A 158 16.53 7.53 -3.10
CA THR A 158 16.73 6.12 -2.77
C THR A 158 15.53 5.56 -2.02
N TYR A 159 15.04 4.42 -2.49
CA TYR A 159 13.98 3.66 -1.86
C TYR A 159 14.47 2.26 -1.50
N THR A 160 14.29 1.86 -0.24
CA THR A 160 14.58 0.48 0.19
C THR A 160 13.39 -0.41 -0.12
N PHE A 161 13.64 -1.46 -0.88
CA PHE A 161 12.71 -2.55 -1.16
C PHE A 161 13.05 -3.72 -0.25
N LYS A 162 12.14 -4.10 0.62
CA LYS A 162 12.20 -5.31 1.42
C LYS A 162 11.28 -6.35 0.80
N ALA A 163 11.89 -7.31 0.11
CA ALA A 163 11.17 -8.40 -0.52
C ALA A 163 10.85 -9.51 0.49
N THR A 164 9.61 -9.97 0.51
CA THR A 164 9.23 -11.23 1.12
C THR A 164 9.28 -12.31 0.05
N TYR A 165 10.06 -13.36 0.25
CA TYR A 165 10.38 -14.32 -0.78
C TYR A 165 10.50 -15.76 -0.28
N GLN A 166 10.38 -16.70 -1.21
CA GLN A 166 10.73 -18.11 -1.03
C GLN A 166 11.74 -18.55 -2.10
N SER A 167 12.69 -19.40 -1.72
CA SER A 167 13.62 -20.02 -2.67
C SER A 167 13.97 -21.45 -2.26
N GLY A 168 13.81 -22.39 -3.19
CA GLY A 168 14.19 -23.79 -3.01
C GLY A 168 15.68 -24.08 -3.26
N ARG A 169 16.55 -23.07 -3.26
CA ARG A 169 17.98 -23.20 -3.62
C ARG A 169 18.90 -23.58 -2.44
N LEU A 170 18.33 -24.17 -1.37
CA LEU A 170 19.13 -24.68 -0.22
C LEU A 170 19.90 -25.96 -0.53
N ALA A 171 19.58 -26.67 -1.61
CA ALA A 171 20.25 -27.94 -1.88
C ALA A 171 21.72 -27.71 -2.21
N SER A 172 22.60 -28.51 -1.58
CA SER A 172 24.04 -28.52 -1.82
C SER A 172 24.34 -28.54 -3.32
N GLY A 173 25.22 -27.62 -3.76
CA GLY A 173 25.65 -27.51 -5.16
C GLY A 173 24.77 -26.65 -6.06
N LYS A 174 23.64 -26.12 -5.58
CA LYS A 174 22.84 -25.13 -6.35
C LYS A 174 23.38 -23.73 -6.14
N GLN A 175 23.49 -22.98 -7.24
CA GLN A 175 23.83 -21.56 -7.19
C GLN A 175 22.68 -20.74 -6.58
N PRO A 176 22.99 -19.70 -5.81
CA PRO A 176 21.95 -18.80 -5.29
C PRO A 176 21.18 -18.12 -6.43
N ASN A 177 19.97 -17.68 -6.13
CA ASN A 177 19.20 -16.83 -7.04
C ASN A 177 19.79 -15.42 -7.11
N SER A 178 19.36 -14.65 -8.11
CA SER A 178 19.56 -13.21 -8.20
C SER A 178 18.24 -12.52 -8.59
N LEU A 179 18.18 -11.24 -8.31
CA LEU A 179 17.10 -10.35 -8.74
C LEU A 179 17.76 -9.12 -9.36
N ASN A 180 17.53 -8.90 -10.65
CA ASN A 180 18.06 -7.75 -11.37
C ASN A 180 16.90 -6.77 -11.64
N TRP A 181 17.21 -5.47 -11.64
CA TRP A 181 16.23 -4.46 -11.98
C TRP A 181 16.79 -3.38 -12.88
N SER A 182 15.89 -2.79 -13.66
CA SER A 182 16.11 -1.65 -14.55
C SER A 182 14.79 -0.94 -14.78
N GLY A 183 14.74 0.05 -15.66
CA GLY A 183 13.48 0.63 -16.09
C GLY A 183 13.52 2.12 -16.33
N LYS A 184 12.34 2.71 -16.56
CA LYS A 184 12.19 4.15 -16.76
C LYS A 184 12.28 4.86 -15.41
N ASN A 185 13.12 5.87 -15.30
CA ASN A 185 13.40 6.65 -14.08
C ASN A 185 13.99 5.78 -12.95
N VAL A 186 14.74 4.74 -13.29
CA VAL A 186 15.37 3.80 -12.36
C VAL A 186 16.82 3.60 -12.72
N THR A 187 17.72 3.68 -11.76
CA THR A 187 19.09 3.21 -11.94
C THR A 187 19.10 1.68 -11.91
N ALA A 188 19.67 1.07 -12.96
CA ALA A 188 19.78 -0.38 -13.03
C ALA A 188 20.65 -0.94 -11.89
N GLY A 189 20.26 -2.08 -11.35
CA GLY A 189 20.95 -2.73 -10.26
C GLY A 189 20.66 -4.21 -10.14
N SER A 190 21.27 -4.84 -9.17
CA SER A 190 21.05 -6.26 -8.88
C SER A 190 21.22 -6.59 -7.41
N LYS A 191 20.50 -7.61 -6.94
CA LYS A 191 20.74 -8.30 -5.68
C LYS A 191 21.13 -9.73 -6.00
N ALA A 192 22.38 -10.06 -5.75
CA ALA A 192 22.93 -11.40 -5.90
C ALA A 192 22.86 -12.19 -4.59
N ASP A 193 23.24 -13.47 -4.67
CA ASP A 193 23.40 -14.36 -3.53
C ASP A 193 22.14 -14.52 -2.67
N ILE A 194 20.99 -14.63 -3.34
CA ILE A 194 19.71 -14.92 -2.69
C ILE A 194 19.63 -16.44 -2.47
N TYR A 195 19.93 -16.85 -1.26
CA TYR A 195 19.96 -18.26 -0.90
C TYR A 195 18.55 -18.83 -0.66
N GLY A 196 18.49 -20.16 -0.57
CA GLY A 196 17.25 -20.85 -0.30
C GLY A 196 16.74 -20.59 1.11
N THR A 197 15.42 -20.50 1.25
CA THR A 197 14.75 -20.33 2.52
C THR A 197 14.57 -21.66 3.24
N GLU A 198 14.35 -21.64 4.57
CA GLU A 198 14.17 -22.84 5.38
C GLU A 198 13.09 -23.79 4.84
N SER A 199 13.14 -25.05 5.28
CA SER A 199 12.18 -26.12 4.91
C SER A 199 12.08 -26.33 3.37
N ASN A 200 13.24 -26.37 2.68
CA ASN A 200 13.32 -26.52 1.22
C ASN A 200 12.55 -25.46 0.43
N GLY A 201 12.55 -24.21 0.90
CA GLY A 201 11.88 -23.11 0.23
C GLY A 201 10.39 -23.02 0.47
N THR A 202 9.88 -23.64 1.53
CA THR A 202 8.47 -23.53 1.91
C THR A 202 8.19 -22.46 2.96
N LYS A 203 9.22 -21.91 3.59
CA LYS A 203 9.10 -20.74 4.46
C LYS A 203 9.43 -19.47 3.71
N TYR A 204 8.77 -18.39 4.09
CA TYR A 204 9.10 -17.04 3.62
C TYR A 204 10.20 -16.43 4.46
N GLU A 205 11.11 -15.75 3.81
CA GLU A 205 12.14 -14.90 4.41
C GLU A 205 12.12 -13.52 3.76
N THR A 206 12.89 -12.61 4.29
CA THR A 206 12.98 -11.25 3.75
C THR A 206 14.41 -10.91 3.32
N LEU A 207 14.53 -10.09 2.30
CA LEU A 207 15.78 -9.49 1.87
C LEU A 207 15.57 -8.01 1.54
N GLU A 208 16.60 -7.20 1.73
CA GLU A 208 16.53 -5.77 1.45
C GLU A 208 17.55 -5.38 0.38
N PHE A 209 17.16 -4.42 -0.45
CA PHE A 209 18.00 -3.78 -1.44
C PHE A 209 17.50 -2.36 -1.73
N ASP A 210 18.41 -1.49 -2.13
CA ASP A 210 18.07 -0.12 -2.46
C ASP A 210 17.87 0.04 -3.97
N VAL A 211 16.85 0.81 -4.33
CA VAL A 211 16.54 1.19 -5.70
C VAL A 211 16.61 2.70 -5.80
N GLU A 212 17.41 3.21 -6.71
CA GLU A 212 17.52 4.63 -7.00
C GLU A 212 16.49 5.04 -8.07
N ILE A 213 15.57 5.92 -7.70
CA ILE A 213 14.62 6.58 -8.59
C ILE A 213 15.25 7.89 -9.05
N THR A 214 15.53 8.01 -10.35
CA THR A 214 16.33 9.08 -10.92
C THR A 214 15.56 10.37 -11.21
N ALA A 215 14.22 10.29 -11.30
CA ALA A 215 13.36 11.44 -11.54
C ALA A 215 12.00 11.24 -10.89
N ALA A 216 11.41 12.35 -10.41
CA ALA A 216 10.00 12.38 -10.00
C ALA A 216 9.07 12.15 -11.21
N GLY A 217 7.84 11.70 -10.92
CA GLY A 217 6.82 11.39 -11.91
C GLY A 217 6.66 9.90 -12.17
N ASP A 218 6.11 9.58 -13.33
CA ASP A 218 5.77 8.21 -13.72
C ASP A 218 6.97 7.45 -14.23
N GLY A 219 7.22 6.29 -13.64
CA GLY A 219 8.28 5.37 -13.99
C GLY A 219 7.80 3.94 -14.15
N GLU A 220 8.74 3.07 -14.47
CA GLU A 220 8.51 1.63 -14.54
C GLU A 220 9.74 0.92 -13.98
N LEU A 221 9.53 0.07 -12.99
CA LEU A 221 10.54 -0.82 -12.45
C LEU A 221 10.36 -2.19 -13.10
N ILE A 222 11.41 -2.69 -13.74
CA ILE A 222 11.42 -3.96 -14.46
C ILE A 222 12.37 -4.91 -13.75
N PHE A 223 11.85 -6.00 -13.20
CA PHE A 223 12.65 -7.08 -12.66
C PHE A 223 12.87 -8.18 -13.70
N THR A 224 14.10 -8.68 -13.75
CA THR A 224 14.49 -9.79 -14.63
C THR A 224 15.25 -10.87 -13.85
N ALA A 225 15.09 -12.10 -14.26
CA ALA A 225 15.85 -13.24 -13.79
C ALA A 225 17.05 -13.52 -14.69
N ASP A 226 18.17 -13.93 -14.11
CA ASP A 226 19.33 -14.43 -14.81
C ASP A 226 19.28 -15.96 -15.05
N ASP A 227 20.39 -16.55 -15.49
CA ASP A 227 20.51 -18.01 -15.72
C ASP A 227 20.27 -18.86 -14.47
N LYS A 228 20.39 -18.26 -13.29
CA LYS A 228 20.16 -18.91 -11.99
C LYS A 228 18.69 -18.87 -11.58
N GLY A 229 17.85 -18.13 -12.31
CA GLY A 229 16.47 -17.83 -11.95
C GLY A 229 16.37 -16.81 -10.79
N SER A 230 15.16 -16.44 -10.44
CA SER A 230 14.87 -15.55 -9.32
C SER A 230 14.06 -16.28 -8.24
N PRO A 231 14.02 -15.76 -7.00
CA PRO A 231 13.14 -16.31 -5.96
C PRO A 231 11.67 -16.12 -6.33
N ASN A 232 10.80 -16.93 -5.74
CA ASN A 232 9.37 -16.64 -5.72
C ASN A 232 9.12 -15.41 -4.82
N LEU A 233 8.33 -14.46 -5.29
CA LEU A 233 8.07 -13.20 -4.59
C LEU A 233 6.64 -13.18 -4.07
N ASP A 234 6.45 -12.80 -2.81
CA ASP A 234 5.16 -12.56 -2.20
C ASP A 234 4.78 -11.08 -2.29
N LYS A 235 5.65 -10.21 -1.78
CA LYS A 235 5.45 -8.76 -1.76
C LYS A 235 6.75 -7.98 -1.63
N PHE A 236 6.63 -6.67 -1.80
CA PHE A 236 7.62 -5.70 -1.36
C PHE A 236 7.03 -4.75 -0.31
N GLU A 237 7.79 -4.48 0.74
CA GLU A 237 7.64 -3.29 1.58
C GLU A 237 8.60 -2.24 1.03
N VAL A 238 8.09 -1.11 0.55
CA VAL A 238 8.88 -0.05 -0.07
C VAL A 238 8.96 1.13 0.88
N THR A 239 10.16 1.49 1.31
CA THR A 239 10.42 2.60 2.23
C THR A 239 11.19 3.71 1.52
N ALA A 240 10.72 4.96 1.60
CA ALA A 240 11.50 6.12 1.17
C ALA A 240 12.68 6.31 2.12
N LYS A 241 13.88 5.95 1.67
CA LYS A 241 15.10 5.97 2.48
C LYS A 241 15.77 7.34 2.47
N GLU A 242 16.10 7.82 1.29
CA GLU A 242 16.73 9.12 1.08
C GLU A 242 16.01 9.84 -0.05
N VAL A 243 15.07 10.69 0.33
CA VAL A 243 14.31 11.57 -0.57
C VAL A 243 14.45 13.01 -0.08
N PRO A 244 14.49 14.00 -0.98
CA PRO A 244 14.54 15.39 -0.57
C PRO A 244 13.31 15.76 0.26
N MET A 245 13.53 16.42 1.40
CA MET A 245 12.47 16.92 2.26
C MET A 245 12.37 18.43 2.11
N GLU A 246 11.16 18.92 1.91
CA GLU A 246 10.90 20.36 1.82
C GLU A 246 10.76 20.97 3.22
N LYS A 247 10.91 22.28 3.29
CA LYS A 247 10.62 23.05 4.50
C LYS A 247 9.39 23.90 4.26
N TYR A 248 8.47 23.82 5.19
CA TYR A 248 7.25 24.61 5.20
C TYR A 248 7.27 25.61 6.33
N THR A 249 6.50 26.65 6.20
CA THR A 249 6.41 27.72 7.21
C THR A 249 5.03 27.75 7.83
N ILE A 250 4.98 27.73 9.18
CA ILE A 250 3.81 28.01 9.97
C ILE A 250 4.00 29.41 10.56
N THR A 251 3.04 30.31 10.38
CA THR A 251 3.08 31.64 10.99
C THR A 251 2.24 31.68 12.23
N SER A 252 2.88 31.95 13.36
CA SER A 252 2.21 32.13 14.65
C SER A 252 2.15 33.61 15.05
N SER A 253 1.07 34.02 15.65
CA SER A 253 0.87 35.42 16.10
C SER A 253 -0.01 35.51 17.32
N VAL A 254 0.10 36.62 17.99
CA VAL A 254 -0.87 37.15 18.97
C VAL A 254 -1.37 38.48 18.44
N ALA A 255 -2.64 38.80 18.61
CA ALA A 255 -3.16 40.09 18.18
C ALA A 255 -2.55 41.24 19.03
N GLU A 256 -2.52 42.44 18.46
CA GLU A 256 -1.97 43.61 19.15
C GLU A 256 -2.78 43.91 20.38
N GLY A 257 -2.09 44.16 21.52
CA GLY A 257 -2.70 44.45 22.81
C GLY A 257 -3.13 43.25 23.64
N GLU A 258 -2.95 42.03 23.12
CA GLU A 258 -3.29 40.80 23.84
C GLU A 258 -2.36 40.54 25.03
N GLN A 259 -2.94 39.94 26.08
CA GLN A 259 -2.28 39.68 27.35
C GLN A 259 -1.79 38.24 27.47
N GLY A 260 -0.88 37.86 26.60
CA GLY A 260 -0.26 36.54 26.58
C GLY A 260 0.73 36.39 25.45
N THR A 261 1.31 35.21 25.34
CA THR A 261 2.31 34.88 24.32
C THR A 261 1.98 33.54 23.65
N ILE A 262 2.50 33.39 22.43
CA ILE A 262 2.56 32.11 21.74
C ILE A 262 4.01 31.76 21.48
N SER A 263 4.38 30.48 21.66
CA SER A 263 5.75 30.01 21.43
C SER A 263 5.74 28.71 20.62
N PRO A 264 6.57 28.63 19.56
CA PRO A 264 7.39 29.71 18.99
C PRO A 264 6.54 30.78 18.32
N LEU A 265 7.05 32.02 18.25
CA LEU A 265 6.36 33.20 17.68
C LEU A 265 6.93 33.52 16.30
N GLY A 266 6.08 33.96 15.37
CA GLY A 266 6.46 34.41 14.01
C GLY A 266 6.51 33.30 13.00
N ALA A 267 7.36 33.44 12.00
CA ALA A 267 7.55 32.44 10.96
C ALA A 267 8.42 31.28 11.46
N VAL A 268 7.85 30.11 11.53
CA VAL A 268 8.48 28.88 12.07
C VAL A 268 8.67 27.88 10.94
N GLU A 269 9.90 27.58 10.59
CA GLU A 269 10.20 26.51 9.63
C GLU A 269 9.98 25.14 10.25
N VAL A 270 9.35 24.25 9.47
CA VAL A 270 9.06 22.87 9.81
C VAL A 270 9.40 21.99 8.63
N GLU A 271 10.12 20.89 8.84
CA GLU A 271 10.40 19.92 7.80
C GLU A 271 9.11 19.19 7.38
N GLU A 272 8.95 18.95 6.09
CA GLU A 272 7.82 18.24 5.51
C GLU A 272 7.52 16.92 6.27
N GLY A 273 6.26 16.69 6.59
CA GLY A 273 5.82 15.50 7.32
C GLY A 273 6.13 15.50 8.82
N SER A 274 6.80 16.53 9.34
CA SER A 274 7.05 16.66 10.79
C SER A 274 5.87 17.32 11.47
N SER A 275 5.76 17.10 12.80
CA SER A 275 4.78 17.75 13.65
C SER A 275 5.40 18.96 14.36
N LYS A 276 4.58 19.98 14.66
CA LYS A 276 5.03 21.18 15.37
C LYS A 276 4.02 21.61 16.42
N GLU A 277 4.47 21.61 17.69
CA GLU A 277 3.69 22.13 18.82
C GLU A 277 3.89 23.63 19.00
N PHE A 278 2.80 24.31 19.31
CA PHE A 278 2.74 25.71 19.77
C PHE A 278 2.12 25.75 21.17
N GLU A 279 2.72 26.53 22.08
CA GLU A 279 2.23 26.75 23.44
C GLU A 279 1.74 28.16 23.57
N MET A 280 0.52 28.35 24.10
CA MET A 280 -0.10 29.62 24.41
C MET A 280 -0.02 29.83 25.89
N LYS A 281 0.67 30.90 26.32
CA LYS A 281 0.87 31.25 27.74
C LYS A 281 0.22 32.60 28.03
N PRO A 282 -0.92 32.61 28.76
CA PRO A 282 -1.51 33.87 29.21
C PRO A 282 -0.64 34.56 30.26
N ASN A 283 -0.74 35.89 30.34
CA ASN A 283 -0.20 36.67 31.43
C ASN A 283 -0.99 36.42 32.71
N GLU A 284 -0.44 36.84 33.86
CA GLU A 284 -1.10 36.71 35.16
C GLU A 284 -2.47 37.41 35.14
N GLY A 285 -3.51 36.75 35.63
CA GLY A 285 -4.90 37.20 35.61
C GLY A 285 -5.61 37.11 34.25
N TYR A 286 -5.03 36.41 33.30
CA TYR A 286 -5.62 36.18 31.99
C TYR A 286 -5.68 34.69 31.66
N ALA A 287 -6.62 34.32 30.81
CA ALA A 287 -6.78 32.98 30.24
C ALA A 287 -6.73 33.03 28.71
N VAL A 288 -6.47 31.91 28.09
CA VAL A 288 -6.59 31.78 26.61
C VAL A 288 -8.07 31.84 26.26
N LYS A 289 -8.48 32.87 25.51
CA LYS A 289 -9.85 33.02 25.01
C LYS A 289 -10.14 32.08 23.84
N ASP A 290 -9.32 32.16 22.83
CA ASP A 290 -9.47 31.33 21.60
C ASP A 290 -8.13 31.17 20.91
N VAL A 291 -8.01 30.05 20.23
CA VAL A 291 -6.93 29.77 19.30
C VAL A 291 -7.54 29.54 17.90
N VAL A 292 -7.08 30.33 16.93
CA VAL A 292 -7.52 30.25 15.53
C VAL A 292 -6.42 29.62 14.69
N VAL A 293 -6.73 28.50 14.04
CA VAL A 293 -5.83 27.76 13.16
C VAL A 293 -6.37 27.78 11.74
N ASP A 294 -5.58 28.26 10.80
CA ASP A 294 -5.96 28.39 9.38
C ASP A 294 -7.32 29.08 9.19
N GLY A 295 -7.56 30.14 9.99
CA GLY A 295 -8.79 30.91 9.97
C GLY A 295 -9.99 30.27 10.68
N LYS A 296 -9.82 29.13 11.34
CA LYS A 296 -10.88 28.43 12.09
C LYS A 296 -10.57 28.39 13.58
N SER A 297 -11.55 28.77 14.42
CA SER A 297 -11.44 28.59 15.87
C SER A 297 -11.34 27.12 16.22
N VAL A 298 -10.39 26.82 17.10
CA VAL A 298 -10.20 25.48 17.70
C VAL A 298 -10.47 25.52 19.21
N GLY A 299 -10.99 26.66 19.70
CA GLY A 299 -11.37 26.88 21.07
C GLY A 299 -10.20 27.27 22.00
N SER A 300 -10.53 27.51 23.28
CA SER A 300 -9.55 27.81 24.32
C SER A 300 -8.66 26.60 24.58
N ARG A 301 -7.35 26.77 24.39
CA ARG A 301 -6.34 25.74 24.69
C ARG A 301 -4.96 26.35 24.88
N THR A 302 -4.18 25.74 25.73
CA THR A 302 -2.80 26.18 26.02
C THR A 302 -1.76 25.57 25.12
N LYS A 303 -2.13 24.52 24.32
CA LYS A 303 -1.25 23.86 23.35
C LYS A 303 -2.02 23.47 22.10
N TYR A 304 -1.34 23.55 20.97
CA TYR A 304 -1.81 23.05 19.69
C TYR A 304 -0.66 22.43 18.91
N THR A 305 -0.89 21.25 18.33
CA THR A 305 0.10 20.58 17.49
C THR A 305 -0.44 20.48 16.06
N PHE A 306 0.31 21.03 15.12
CA PHE A 306 0.16 20.68 13.72
C PHE A 306 0.78 19.30 13.51
N GLU A 307 -0.03 18.32 13.19
CA GLU A 307 0.45 16.97 12.87
C GLU A 307 0.78 16.91 11.40
N GLU A 308 1.91 16.26 11.05
CA GLU A 308 2.30 15.92 9.68
C GLU A 308 2.14 17.09 8.67
N VAL A 309 2.93 18.16 8.85
CA VAL A 309 2.87 19.38 8.02
C VAL A 309 3.27 19.06 6.57
N LEU A 310 2.34 19.21 5.63
CA LEU A 310 2.51 18.86 4.22
C LEU A 310 2.38 20.05 3.26
N ALA A 311 2.17 21.25 3.78
CA ALA A 311 1.97 22.45 2.96
C ALA A 311 2.47 23.70 3.66
N ASN A 312 2.73 24.75 2.87
CA ASN A 312 2.99 26.10 3.35
C ASN A 312 1.71 26.85 3.73
N GLY A 313 1.87 27.92 4.51
CA GLY A 313 0.84 28.91 4.75
C GLY A 313 -0.09 28.59 5.92
N HIS A 314 0.23 27.60 6.73
CA HIS A 314 -0.45 27.38 7.99
C HIS A 314 -0.29 28.60 8.93
N THR A 315 -1.36 28.94 9.61
CA THR A 315 -1.39 30.05 10.57
C THR A 315 -1.95 29.59 11.91
N ILE A 316 -1.45 30.17 12.99
CA ILE A 316 -2.02 29.99 14.32
C ILE A 316 -1.98 31.34 15.06
N THR A 317 -3.13 31.76 15.56
CA THR A 317 -3.27 33.02 16.30
C THR A 317 -3.96 32.75 17.63
N ALA A 318 -3.41 33.28 18.72
CA ALA A 318 -4.01 33.19 20.03
C ALA A 318 -4.59 34.56 20.48
N THR A 319 -5.72 34.52 21.17
CA THR A 319 -6.32 35.63 21.85
C THR A 319 -6.52 35.30 23.32
N PHE A 320 -6.49 36.31 24.18
CA PHE A 320 -6.54 36.14 25.61
C PHE A 320 -7.65 37.06 26.21
N GLU A 321 -8.22 36.63 27.30
CA GLU A 321 -9.22 37.42 28.04
C GLU A 321 -8.89 37.45 29.55
N LYS A 322 -9.35 38.47 30.21
CA LYS A 322 -9.17 38.58 31.66
C LYS A 322 -9.89 37.43 32.37
N GLU A 323 -9.20 36.74 33.25
CA GLU A 323 -9.86 35.74 34.09
C GLU A 323 -10.95 36.40 34.95
N MET A 324 -12.13 35.82 34.92
CA MET A 324 -13.26 36.32 35.70
C MET A 324 -13.05 36.16 37.21
N TYR A 325 -12.10 35.26 37.58
CA TYR A 325 -11.77 34.95 38.97
C TYR A 325 -10.25 34.88 39.17
N ALA A 326 -9.56 36.02 39.01
CA ALA A 326 -8.16 36.14 39.41
C ALA A 326 -8.00 35.90 40.91
N GLU A 327 -6.80 35.47 41.36
CA GLU A 327 -6.57 35.18 42.78
C GLU A 327 -6.90 36.37 43.70
N ASP A 328 -6.74 37.60 43.22
CA ASP A 328 -7.12 38.83 43.92
C ASP A 328 -8.63 39.02 44.07
N ASN A 329 -9.44 38.29 43.30
CA ASN A 329 -10.90 38.28 43.37
C ASN A 329 -11.46 37.09 44.17
N ARG A 330 -10.60 36.23 44.71
CA ARG A 330 -11.06 35.12 45.54
C ARG A 330 -11.61 35.67 46.87
N PHE A 331 -12.82 35.23 47.20
CA PHE A 331 -13.34 35.44 48.54
C PHE A 331 -12.66 34.43 49.49
N GLU A 332 -11.86 34.94 50.40
CA GLU A 332 -11.29 34.12 51.47
C GLU A 332 -12.30 33.90 52.57
N PHE A 333 -12.69 32.67 52.77
CA PHE A 333 -13.55 32.30 53.90
C PHE A 333 -12.81 32.59 55.19
N PRO A 334 -13.49 33.24 56.17
CA PRO A 334 -12.87 33.52 57.43
C PRO A 334 -12.55 32.20 58.17
N VAL A 335 -11.31 32.09 58.64
CA VAL A 335 -10.84 30.95 59.43
C VAL A 335 -10.95 31.17 60.94
N ASP A 336 -11.30 32.38 61.36
CA ASP A 336 -11.32 32.84 62.77
C ASP A 336 -12.72 33.01 63.36
N GLY A 337 -13.76 32.58 62.62
CA GLY A 337 -15.15 32.68 63.03
C GLY A 337 -15.77 34.06 62.85
N ASN A 338 -15.04 35.05 62.32
CA ASN A 338 -15.55 36.34 61.99
C ASN A 338 -16.34 36.31 60.64
N ALA A 339 -17.47 37.09 60.61
CA ALA A 339 -18.23 37.17 59.34
C ALA A 339 -17.52 38.11 58.37
N LYS A 340 -17.35 37.63 57.09
CA LYS A 340 -16.96 38.44 55.92
C LYS A 340 -18.15 38.61 55.00
N THR A 341 -18.34 39.80 54.47
CA THR A 341 -19.41 40.12 53.53
C THR A 341 -18.87 39.82 52.07
N LEU A 342 -19.62 39.06 51.33
CA LEU A 342 -19.39 38.87 49.89
C LEU A 342 -20.31 39.85 49.16
N GLU A 343 -19.74 40.87 48.59
CA GLU A 343 -20.50 41.86 47.81
C GLU A 343 -20.86 41.27 46.43
N ALA A 344 -22.09 41.56 45.97
CA ALA A 344 -22.60 41.00 44.70
C ALA A 344 -21.76 41.41 43.45
N GLU A 345 -21.01 42.49 43.55
CA GLU A 345 -20.12 43.01 42.52
C GLU A 345 -18.90 42.11 42.29
N ARG A 346 -18.67 41.12 43.19
CA ARG A 346 -17.59 40.13 43.10
C ARG A 346 -18.09 38.72 42.69
N LEU A 347 -19.38 38.59 42.37
CA LEU A 347 -19.98 37.38 41.82
C LEU A 347 -20.08 37.46 40.31
#